data_42a11300364ae4d1abbde5690597edc8
#
_entry.id   42a11300364ae4d1abbde5690597edc8
#
_cell.length_a   1.000
_cell.length_b   1.000
_cell.length_c   1.000
_cell.angle_alpha   90.00
_cell.angle_beta   90.00
_cell.angle_gamma   90.00
#
_symmetry.space_group_name_H-M   'P 1'
#
loop_
_entity.id
_entity.type
_entity.pdbx_description
1 polymer ?
#
loop_
_entity_poly.entity_id
_entity_poly.type
_entity_poly.pdbx_seq_one_letter_code
_entity_poly.pdbx_strand_id
1 'polypeptide(L)'
;MQKKAAVDIGSNSIRSLGPNGERRLITTRLAENIISTGKLSDAAIERSIAALKELAALAAAQGAKPYAYATSAVRDAKFGSRERFLALAGEIMPVRVLSGEEEATFARIGAGIADKPDWGLIDLGGGSCQLISEGFAVSAPMGCVRAKDICDKESDGSYESMREAVFRACEGLFRFPRIRITDWIGVGGTITTLAALSLGLEEYDEHAVESTLLTRERIELLSKKLHEAGDGVRSRHPLLTKRHDVIVPGTLVLLYAMQGMGIRALHPSKADGLDGYYKYICQNM
;
A
#
# COMPACT_ATOMS: atom_id res chain seq x y z
N MET A 1 -10.97 25.46 15.79
CA MET A 1 -9.79 24.62 15.56
C MET A 1 -9.37 24.69 14.10
N GLN A 2 -8.07 24.72 13.81
CA GLN A 2 -7.57 24.70 12.42
C GLN A 2 -7.90 23.36 11.77
N LYS A 3 -8.47 23.37 10.57
CA LYS A 3 -8.70 22.15 9.79
C LYS A 3 -7.37 21.50 9.44
N LYS A 4 -7.35 20.18 9.33
CA LYS A 4 -6.15 19.39 9.03
C LYS A 4 -6.37 18.49 7.83
N ALA A 5 -5.29 18.19 7.12
CA ALA A 5 -5.26 17.18 6.07
C ALA A 5 -4.11 16.22 6.34
N ALA A 6 -4.34 14.93 6.18
CA ALA A 6 -3.31 13.90 6.25
C ALA A 6 -2.74 13.63 4.86
N VAL A 7 -1.43 13.39 4.78
CA VAL A 7 -0.74 13.01 3.55
C VAL A 7 0.11 11.78 3.81
N ASP A 8 -0.10 10.73 3.02
CA ASP A 8 0.65 9.46 3.05
C ASP A 8 1.66 9.45 1.91
N ILE A 9 2.94 9.44 2.23
CA ILE A 9 4.05 9.33 1.26
C ILE A 9 4.41 7.86 1.13
N GLY A 10 3.68 7.16 0.27
CA GLY A 10 3.89 5.74 0.00
C GLY A 10 4.93 5.47 -1.10
N SER A 11 5.26 4.20 -1.26
CA SER A 11 6.26 3.71 -2.22
C SER A 11 5.83 3.84 -3.69
N ASN A 12 4.55 3.64 -3.99
CA ASN A 12 4.00 3.75 -5.35
C ASN A 12 3.29 5.08 -5.59
N SER A 13 2.59 5.58 -4.60
CA SER A 13 1.75 6.77 -4.72
C SER A 13 1.75 7.59 -3.44
N ILE A 14 1.50 8.89 -3.59
CA ILE A 14 1.21 9.80 -2.48
C ILE A 14 -0.30 9.98 -2.44
N ARG A 15 -0.87 9.88 -1.24
CA ARG A 15 -2.30 9.99 -1.01
C ARG A 15 -2.59 11.10 -0.01
N SER A 16 -3.76 11.73 -0.11
CA SER A 16 -4.21 12.67 0.91
C SER A 16 -5.66 12.44 1.30
N LEU A 17 -5.97 12.81 2.55
CA LEU A 17 -7.31 12.86 3.11
C LEU A 17 -7.54 14.25 3.69
N GLY A 18 -8.46 14.99 3.09
CA GLY A 18 -8.85 16.32 3.50
C GLY A 18 -9.92 16.35 4.60
N PRO A 19 -10.22 17.55 5.16
CA PRO A 19 -11.13 17.70 6.31
C PRO A 19 -12.58 17.32 6.00
N ASN A 20 -12.96 17.26 4.74
CA ASN A 20 -14.32 16.91 4.30
C ASN A 20 -14.40 15.45 3.79
N GLY A 21 -13.41 14.60 4.09
CA GLY A 21 -13.33 13.23 3.59
C GLY A 21 -12.83 13.11 2.14
N GLU A 22 -12.44 14.23 1.54
CA GLU A 22 -11.95 14.24 0.15
C GLU A 22 -10.59 13.56 0.06
N ARG A 23 -10.47 12.60 -0.87
CA ARG A 23 -9.25 11.83 -1.10
C ARG A 23 -8.63 12.16 -2.45
N ARG A 24 -7.31 12.21 -2.48
CA ARG A 24 -6.51 12.32 -3.71
C ARG A 24 -5.43 11.25 -3.71
N LEU A 25 -5.09 10.80 -4.90
CA LEU A 25 -4.00 9.86 -5.13
C LEU A 25 -3.18 10.33 -6.33
N ILE A 26 -1.87 10.44 -6.16
CA ILE A 26 -0.92 10.79 -7.21
C ILE A 26 0.14 9.70 -7.27
N THR A 27 0.26 9.02 -8.41
CA THR A 27 1.25 7.96 -8.62
C THR A 27 2.62 8.60 -8.87
N THR A 28 3.58 8.36 -7.97
CA THR A 28 4.94 8.94 -8.04
C THR A 28 6.03 7.90 -8.23
N ARG A 29 5.74 6.62 -7.90
CA ARG A 29 6.69 5.49 -7.93
C ARG A 29 7.99 5.82 -7.21
N LEU A 30 7.88 6.37 -5.98
CA LEU A 30 9.02 6.82 -5.19
C LEU A 30 10.02 5.68 -4.92
N ALA A 31 9.55 4.44 -4.77
CA ALA A 31 10.39 3.26 -4.53
C ALA A 31 10.91 2.59 -5.82
N GLU A 32 10.76 3.21 -6.99
CA GLU A 32 11.21 2.63 -8.25
C GLU A 32 12.72 2.30 -8.19
N ASN A 33 13.06 1.03 -8.48
CA ASN A 33 14.43 0.50 -8.42
C ASN A 33 15.14 0.59 -7.06
N ILE A 34 14.44 0.82 -5.95
CA ILE A 34 15.05 0.96 -4.63
C ILE A 34 15.78 -0.30 -4.17
N ILE A 35 15.27 -1.50 -4.54
CA ILE A 35 15.91 -2.78 -4.19
C ILE A 35 17.30 -2.88 -4.80
N SER A 36 17.47 -2.47 -6.05
CA SER A 36 18.74 -2.58 -6.76
C SER A 36 19.73 -1.48 -6.41
N THR A 37 19.23 -0.29 -6.07
CA THR A 37 20.08 0.90 -5.88
C THR A 37 20.26 1.29 -4.42
N GLY A 38 19.32 0.90 -3.55
CA GLY A 38 19.25 1.38 -2.17
C GLY A 38 18.88 2.87 -2.07
N LYS A 39 18.55 3.54 -3.19
CA LYS A 39 18.35 4.99 -3.26
C LYS A 39 16.98 5.34 -3.83
N LEU A 40 16.45 6.48 -3.41
CA LEU A 40 15.43 7.19 -4.16
C LEU A 40 16.10 7.88 -5.35
N SER A 41 15.60 7.66 -6.57
CA SER A 41 16.13 8.32 -7.76
C SER A 41 15.76 9.81 -7.78
N ASP A 42 16.58 10.66 -8.40
CA ASP A 42 16.30 12.09 -8.50
C ASP A 42 14.97 12.36 -9.18
N ALA A 43 14.66 11.64 -10.25
CA ALA A 43 13.39 11.74 -10.96
C ALA A 43 12.18 11.35 -10.07
N ALA A 44 12.32 10.30 -9.23
CA ALA A 44 11.26 9.91 -8.30
C ALA A 44 11.07 10.93 -7.17
N ILE A 45 12.17 11.52 -6.68
CA ILE A 45 12.12 12.63 -5.72
C ILE A 45 11.40 13.82 -6.34
N GLU A 46 11.77 14.26 -7.53
CA GLU A 46 11.15 15.41 -8.21
C GLU A 46 9.64 15.21 -8.43
N ARG A 47 9.23 14.04 -8.92
CA ARG A 47 7.81 13.70 -9.07
C ARG A 47 7.06 13.76 -7.74
N SER A 48 7.69 13.26 -6.68
CA SER A 48 7.06 13.23 -5.35
C SER A 48 6.97 14.62 -4.72
N ILE A 49 7.98 15.46 -4.87
CA ILE A 49 7.96 16.87 -4.43
C ILE A 49 6.89 17.67 -5.18
N ALA A 50 6.75 17.46 -6.49
CA ALA A 50 5.67 18.08 -7.26
C ALA A 50 4.29 17.66 -6.74
N ALA A 51 4.09 16.39 -6.46
CA ALA A 51 2.85 15.88 -5.87
C ALA A 51 2.57 16.48 -4.48
N LEU A 52 3.58 16.61 -3.61
CA LEU A 52 3.43 17.23 -2.30
C LEU A 52 3.01 18.69 -2.40
N LYS A 53 3.57 19.45 -3.34
CA LYS A 53 3.18 20.86 -3.60
C LYS A 53 1.71 20.96 -4.04
N GLU A 54 1.27 20.09 -4.95
CA GLU A 54 -0.13 20.01 -5.38
C GLU A 54 -1.06 19.73 -4.20
N LEU A 55 -0.75 18.72 -3.38
CA LEU A 55 -1.58 18.35 -2.23
C LEU A 55 -1.58 19.43 -1.13
N ALA A 56 -0.46 20.13 -0.94
CA ALA A 56 -0.40 21.29 -0.03
C ALA A 56 -1.30 22.42 -0.49
N ALA A 57 -1.30 22.73 -1.79
CA ALA A 57 -2.18 23.74 -2.38
C ALA A 57 -3.67 23.35 -2.23
N LEU A 58 -4.02 22.08 -2.45
CA LEU A 58 -5.37 21.57 -2.23
C LEU A 58 -5.81 21.70 -0.77
N ALA A 59 -4.93 21.35 0.18
CA ALA A 59 -5.22 21.50 1.61
C ALA A 59 -5.42 22.98 1.98
N ALA A 60 -4.57 23.87 1.49
CA ALA A 60 -4.70 25.32 1.70
C ALA A 60 -6.01 25.88 1.15
N ALA A 61 -6.44 25.45 -0.04
CA ALA A 61 -7.72 25.83 -0.63
C ALA A 61 -8.93 25.41 0.24
N GLN A 62 -8.78 24.37 1.06
CA GLN A 62 -9.80 23.91 2.03
C GLN A 62 -9.64 24.56 3.41
N GLY A 63 -8.70 25.50 3.58
CA GLY A 63 -8.35 26.11 4.86
C GLY A 63 -7.73 25.12 5.86
N ALA A 64 -7.11 24.04 5.35
CA ALA A 64 -6.52 23.00 6.14
C ALA A 64 -4.98 23.06 6.13
N LYS A 65 -4.38 22.69 7.27
CA LYS A 65 -2.93 22.50 7.36
C LYS A 65 -2.59 21.05 7.06
N PRO A 66 -1.70 20.76 6.06
CA PRO A 66 -1.31 19.40 5.75
C PRO A 66 -0.24 18.90 6.75
N TYR A 67 -0.34 17.60 7.10
CA TYR A 67 0.63 16.84 7.87
C TYR A 67 0.91 15.53 7.13
N ALA A 68 2.18 15.28 6.81
CA ALA A 68 2.57 14.09 6.09
C ALA A 68 3.22 13.05 7.00
N TYR A 69 3.05 11.79 6.62
CA TYR A 69 3.93 10.72 7.06
C TYR A 69 4.53 10.00 5.86
N ALA A 70 5.72 9.45 6.06
CA ALA A 70 6.43 8.67 5.06
C ALA A 70 6.66 7.25 5.58
N THR A 71 6.59 6.27 4.68
CA THR A 71 6.65 4.84 4.99
C THR A 71 7.93 4.20 4.44
N SER A 72 7.87 2.92 4.10
CA SER A 72 9.01 2.08 3.76
C SER A 72 9.98 2.66 2.72
N ALA A 73 9.49 3.33 1.66
CA ALA A 73 10.37 3.89 0.63
C ALA A 73 11.36 4.91 1.19
N VAL A 74 10.86 5.83 2.03
CA VAL A 74 11.70 6.86 2.65
C VAL A 74 12.48 6.29 3.84
N ARG A 75 11.83 5.43 4.65
CA ARG A 75 12.47 4.80 5.82
C ARG A 75 13.70 3.99 5.42
N ASP A 76 13.62 3.22 4.34
CA ASP A 76 14.65 2.26 3.92
C ASP A 76 15.69 2.86 2.97
N ALA A 77 15.47 4.07 2.46
CA ALA A 77 16.39 4.74 1.54
C ALA A 77 17.72 5.10 2.20
N LYS A 78 18.82 4.97 1.44
CA LYS A 78 20.21 5.12 1.87
C LYS A 78 20.94 6.18 1.03
N PHE A 79 22.21 6.37 1.33
CA PHE A 79 23.18 7.17 0.56
C PHE A 79 22.75 8.65 0.40
N GLY A 80 22.20 9.24 1.47
CA GLY A 80 21.81 10.66 1.49
C GLY A 80 20.50 10.98 0.73
N SER A 81 19.92 10.02 0.01
CA SER A 81 18.68 10.25 -0.74
C SER A 81 17.46 10.46 0.16
N ARG A 82 17.43 9.80 1.32
CA ARG A 82 16.41 10.00 2.37
C ARG A 82 16.46 11.44 2.92
N GLU A 83 17.63 11.87 3.35
CA GLU A 83 17.86 13.19 3.94
C GLU A 83 17.52 14.30 2.94
N ARG A 84 17.93 14.13 1.69
CA ARG A 84 17.58 15.05 0.60
C ARG A 84 16.08 15.14 0.39
N PHE A 85 15.38 14.00 0.31
CA PHE A 85 13.93 13.97 0.16
C PHE A 85 13.24 14.66 1.33
N LEU A 86 13.63 14.34 2.58
CA LEU A 86 13.02 14.90 3.78
C LEU A 86 13.27 16.41 3.90
N ALA A 87 14.44 16.90 3.51
CA ALA A 87 14.72 18.33 3.48
C ALA A 87 13.76 19.06 2.52
N LEU A 88 13.63 18.58 1.28
CA LEU A 88 12.74 19.18 0.28
C LEU A 88 11.26 19.08 0.66
N ALA A 89 10.83 17.94 1.21
CA ALA A 89 9.44 17.74 1.64
C ALA A 89 9.11 18.61 2.87
N GLY A 90 10.06 18.75 3.80
CA GLY A 90 9.93 19.55 5.01
C GLY A 90 9.72 21.06 4.76
N GLU A 91 10.21 21.59 3.62
CA GLU A 91 9.94 22.96 3.17
C GLU A 91 8.46 23.17 2.77
N ILE A 92 7.74 22.08 2.44
CA ILE A 92 6.35 22.15 1.98
C ILE A 92 5.38 21.90 3.14
N MET A 93 5.63 20.88 3.93
CA MET A 93 4.79 20.48 5.06
C MET A 93 5.57 19.66 6.09
N PRO A 94 5.12 19.59 7.36
CA PRO A 94 5.73 18.69 8.34
C PRO A 94 5.63 17.22 7.88
N VAL A 95 6.77 16.52 7.89
CA VAL A 95 6.86 15.09 7.50
C VAL A 95 7.38 14.27 8.67
N ARG A 96 6.66 13.21 9.04
CA ARG A 96 7.09 12.21 10.02
C ARG A 96 7.40 10.89 9.31
N VAL A 97 8.57 10.31 9.53
CA VAL A 97 8.87 8.96 9.04
C VAL A 97 8.38 7.96 10.09
N LEU A 98 7.44 7.10 9.70
CA LEU A 98 6.88 6.09 10.60
C LEU A 98 7.77 4.85 10.67
N SER A 99 7.88 4.26 11.87
CA SER A 99 8.34 2.89 12.03
C SER A 99 7.29 1.91 11.48
N GLY A 100 7.67 0.65 11.25
CA GLY A 100 6.71 -0.38 10.84
C GLY A 100 5.62 -0.61 11.89
N GLU A 101 5.92 -0.45 13.18
CA GLU A 101 4.95 -0.59 14.28
C GLU A 101 3.95 0.57 14.33
N GLU A 102 4.42 1.80 14.09
CA GLU A 102 3.55 2.98 14.01
C GLU A 102 2.63 2.90 12.78
N GLU A 103 3.19 2.48 11.64
CA GLU A 103 2.44 2.24 10.40
C GLU A 103 1.34 1.20 10.64
N ALA A 104 1.67 0.10 11.32
CA ALA A 104 0.75 -0.94 11.75
C ALA A 104 -0.36 -0.41 12.69
N THR A 105 0.01 0.42 13.66
CA THR A 105 -0.94 1.00 14.62
C THR A 105 -1.95 1.89 13.90
N PHE A 106 -1.48 2.77 13.01
CA PHE A 106 -2.40 3.63 12.25
C PHE A 106 -3.28 2.81 11.29
N ALA A 107 -2.76 1.74 10.69
CA ALA A 107 -3.57 0.86 9.86
C ALA A 107 -4.71 0.20 10.66
N ARG A 108 -4.47 -0.30 11.88
CA ARG A 108 -5.53 -0.85 12.75
C ARG A 108 -6.57 0.19 13.17
N ILE A 109 -6.12 1.40 13.54
CA ILE A 109 -7.03 2.50 13.89
C ILE A 109 -7.89 2.88 12.68
N GLY A 110 -7.28 2.96 11.50
CA GLY A 110 -7.97 3.25 10.26
C GLY A 110 -9.04 2.22 9.94
N ALA A 111 -8.65 0.95 9.93
CA ALA A 111 -9.52 -0.18 9.63
C ALA A 111 -10.60 -0.47 10.68
N GLY A 112 -10.61 0.26 11.82
CA GLY A 112 -11.64 0.10 12.87
C GLY A 112 -11.56 -1.24 13.61
N ILE A 113 -10.35 -1.80 13.75
CA ILE A 113 -10.12 -3.06 14.47
C ILE A 113 -9.20 -2.88 15.69
N ALA A 114 -8.99 -1.67 16.13
CA ALA A 114 -8.15 -1.41 17.29
C ALA A 114 -8.65 -2.11 18.57
N ASP A 115 -9.95 -2.31 18.68
CA ASP A 115 -10.68 -2.95 19.76
C ASP A 115 -11.12 -4.42 19.48
N LYS A 116 -10.67 -5.01 18.37
CA LYS A 116 -10.99 -6.39 17.97
C LYS A 116 -9.76 -7.29 18.07
N PRO A 117 -9.56 -7.97 19.20
CA PRO A 117 -8.33 -8.73 19.46
C PRO A 117 -8.12 -9.92 18.53
N ASP A 118 -9.20 -10.55 18.09
CA ASP A 118 -9.21 -11.73 17.22
C ASP A 118 -9.30 -11.41 15.73
N TRP A 119 -9.23 -10.13 15.37
CA TRP A 119 -9.14 -9.67 13.98
C TRP A 119 -7.71 -9.37 13.58
N GLY A 120 -7.35 -9.83 12.37
CA GLY A 120 -6.10 -9.53 11.70
C GLY A 120 -6.28 -8.47 10.61
N LEU A 121 -5.18 -7.83 10.28
CA LEU A 121 -5.07 -6.90 9.16
C LEU A 121 -3.90 -7.30 8.28
N ILE A 122 -4.11 -7.33 6.99
CA ILE A 122 -3.06 -7.37 5.98
C ILE A 122 -3.09 -6.04 5.21
N ASP A 123 -2.00 -5.29 5.28
CA ASP A 123 -1.82 -4.06 4.50
C ASP A 123 -0.76 -4.28 3.44
N LEU A 124 -1.16 -4.31 2.17
CA LEU A 124 -0.28 -4.49 1.04
C LEU A 124 -0.06 -3.17 0.30
N GLY A 125 1.02 -2.52 0.64
CA GLY A 125 1.50 -1.30 0.01
C GLY A 125 2.41 -1.54 -1.20
N GLY A 126 3.03 -0.47 -1.68
CA GLY A 126 3.99 -0.54 -2.79
C GLY A 126 5.33 -1.17 -2.40
N GLY A 127 5.86 -0.80 -1.24
CA GLY A 127 7.20 -1.22 -0.78
C GLY A 127 7.19 -2.25 0.34
N SER A 128 6.09 -2.44 1.04
CA SER A 128 5.97 -3.35 2.19
C SER A 128 4.61 -4.03 2.24
N CYS A 129 4.57 -5.13 2.98
CA CYS A 129 3.34 -5.81 3.39
C CYS A 129 3.37 -5.98 4.91
N GLN A 130 2.34 -5.48 5.58
CA GLN A 130 2.20 -5.63 7.02
C GLN A 130 1.18 -6.73 7.33
N LEU A 131 1.49 -7.55 8.33
CA LEU A 131 0.59 -8.49 8.97
C LEU A 131 0.44 -8.08 10.42
N ILE A 132 -0.77 -7.77 10.85
CA ILE A 132 -1.02 -7.15 12.14
C ILE A 132 -2.20 -7.83 12.82
N SER A 133 -2.07 -8.09 14.11
CA SER A 133 -3.15 -8.46 15.02
C SER A 133 -2.83 -7.92 16.42
N GLU A 134 -3.68 -8.18 17.39
CA GLU A 134 -3.32 -7.89 18.78
C GLU A 134 -2.09 -8.71 19.20
N GLY A 135 -1.09 -8.03 19.75
CA GLY A 135 0.17 -8.66 20.19
C GLY A 135 1.13 -9.12 19.09
N PHE A 136 0.80 -8.87 17.81
CA PHE A 136 1.65 -9.24 16.70
C PHE A 136 1.63 -8.19 15.59
N ALA A 137 2.79 -7.73 15.18
CA ALA A 137 2.96 -6.90 14.01
C ALA A 137 4.25 -7.27 13.28
N VAL A 138 4.14 -7.55 11.99
CA VAL A 138 5.30 -7.74 11.10
C VAL A 138 5.14 -6.83 9.90
N SER A 139 6.19 -6.11 9.58
CA SER A 139 6.33 -5.37 8.33
C SER A 139 7.42 -6.04 7.49
N ALA A 140 7.00 -6.78 6.46
CA ALA A 140 7.91 -7.34 5.49
C ALA A 140 8.24 -6.27 4.43
N PRO A 141 9.50 -6.02 4.08
CA PRO A 141 9.89 -5.05 3.05
C PRO A 141 9.65 -5.63 1.65
N MET A 142 8.43 -6.09 1.39
CA MET A 142 7.95 -6.69 0.15
C MET A 142 6.54 -6.22 -0.17
N GLY A 143 6.41 -5.29 -1.11
CA GLY A 143 5.14 -4.77 -1.62
C GLY A 143 5.07 -4.91 -3.14
N CYS A 144 4.00 -4.40 -3.75
CA CYS A 144 3.73 -4.63 -5.18
C CYS A 144 4.80 -4.05 -6.12
N VAL A 145 5.42 -2.91 -5.77
CA VAL A 145 6.49 -2.30 -6.58
C VAL A 145 7.78 -3.12 -6.48
N ARG A 146 8.15 -3.52 -5.26
CA ARG A 146 9.34 -4.36 -5.05
C ARG A 146 9.18 -5.74 -5.69
N ALA A 147 7.99 -6.32 -5.61
CA ALA A 147 7.70 -7.59 -6.27
C ALA A 147 7.80 -7.48 -7.80
N LYS A 148 7.35 -6.34 -8.37
CA LYS A 148 7.54 -6.07 -9.80
C LYS A 148 9.03 -6.03 -10.16
N ASP A 149 9.86 -5.29 -9.40
CA ASP A 149 11.29 -5.23 -9.64
C ASP A 149 11.96 -6.63 -9.63
N ILE A 150 11.47 -7.53 -8.78
CA ILE A 150 11.93 -8.93 -8.72
C ILE A 150 11.48 -9.71 -9.94
N CYS A 151 10.19 -9.62 -10.29
CA CYS A 151 9.68 -10.27 -11.50
C CYS A 151 10.46 -9.85 -12.76
N ASP A 152 10.71 -8.55 -12.91
CA ASP A 152 11.44 -8.01 -14.05
C ASP A 152 12.89 -8.52 -14.17
N LYS A 153 13.52 -8.89 -13.04
CA LYS A 153 14.93 -9.29 -12.99
C LYS A 153 15.17 -10.78 -12.92
N GLU A 154 14.26 -11.51 -12.26
CA GLU A 154 14.49 -12.89 -11.84
C GLU A 154 13.49 -13.88 -12.42
N SER A 155 12.56 -13.44 -13.29
CA SER A 155 11.64 -14.34 -13.99
C SER A 155 11.78 -14.25 -15.51
N ASP A 156 11.36 -15.32 -16.19
CA ASP A 156 11.25 -15.37 -17.66
C ASP A 156 9.94 -14.76 -18.19
N GLY A 157 9.12 -14.20 -17.29
CA GLY A 157 7.84 -13.62 -17.59
C GLY A 157 6.65 -14.59 -17.55
N SER A 158 6.87 -15.90 -17.38
CA SER A 158 5.78 -16.86 -17.15
C SER A 158 5.20 -16.67 -15.74
N TYR A 159 3.92 -17.01 -15.55
CA TYR A 159 3.25 -16.87 -14.25
C TYR A 159 3.95 -17.68 -13.15
N GLU A 160 4.33 -18.91 -13.46
CA GLU A 160 5.01 -19.82 -12.55
C GLU A 160 6.38 -19.28 -12.14
N SER A 161 7.17 -18.79 -13.09
CA SER A 161 8.48 -18.20 -12.83
C SER A 161 8.38 -16.92 -12.00
N MET A 162 7.41 -16.04 -12.30
CA MET A 162 7.12 -14.86 -11.48
C MET A 162 6.73 -15.25 -10.05
N ARG A 163 5.87 -16.25 -9.90
CA ARG A 163 5.42 -16.75 -8.60
C ARG A 163 6.59 -17.32 -7.79
N GLU A 164 7.44 -18.14 -8.40
CA GLU A 164 8.62 -18.71 -7.75
C GLU A 164 9.60 -17.61 -7.32
N ALA A 165 9.89 -16.63 -8.17
CA ALA A 165 10.78 -15.52 -7.87
C ALA A 165 10.26 -14.69 -6.69
N VAL A 166 8.97 -14.31 -6.69
CA VAL A 166 8.37 -13.53 -5.59
C VAL A 166 8.32 -14.36 -4.31
N PHE A 167 7.95 -15.64 -4.36
CA PHE A 167 7.85 -16.49 -3.18
C PHE A 167 9.21 -16.69 -2.53
N ARG A 168 10.24 -16.99 -3.32
CA ARG A 168 11.64 -17.09 -2.85
C ARG A 168 12.13 -15.77 -2.24
N ALA A 169 11.82 -14.64 -2.84
CA ALA A 169 12.19 -13.34 -2.30
C ALA A 169 11.42 -12.98 -1.01
N CYS A 170 10.25 -13.55 -0.78
CA CYS A 170 9.49 -13.40 0.45
C CYS A 170 10.02 -14.29 1.59
N GLU A 171 10.74 -15.36 1.29
CA GLU A 171 11.31 -16.26 2.29
C GLU A 171 12.21 -15.49 3.26
N GLY A 172 11.99 -15.69 4.56
CA GLY A 172 12.74 -15.01 5.61
C GLY A 172 12.33 -13.55 5.89
N LEU A 173 11.56 -12.91 4.99
CA LEU A 173 11.05 -11.56 5.23
C LEU A 173 9.76 -11.57 6.07
N PHE A 174 8.95 -12.61 5.92
CA PHE A 174 7.73 -12.78 6.69
C PHE A 174 7.96 -13.70 7.89
N ARG A 175 7.30 -13.36 8.99
CA ARG A 175 7.17 -14.23 10.17
C ARG A 175 5.70 -14.57 10.34
N PHE A 176 5.41 -15.86 10.42
CA PHE A 176 4.06 -16.38 10.55
C PHE A 176 3.87 -16.99 11.93
N PRO A 177 3.36 -16.22 12.92
CA PRO A 177 3.13 -16.75 14.27
C PRO A 177 1.97 -17.72 14.25
N ARG A 178 1.98 -18.67 15.21
CA ARG A 178 0.84 -19.56 15.46
C ARG A 178 -0.16 -18.85 16.36
N ILE A 179 -0.94 -17.95 15.80
CA ILE A 179 -2.03 -17.24 16.49
C ILE A 179 -3.36 -17.58 15.85
N ARG A 180 -4.41 -17.55 16.66
CA ARG A 180 -5.77 -17.78 16.16
C ARG A 180 -6.38 -16.44 15.82
N ILE A 181 -6.55 -16.18 14.54
CA ILE A 181 -7.29 -15.03 14.01
C ILE A 181 -8.53 -15.57 13.32
N THR A 182 -9.70 -15.00 13.61
CA THR A 182 -10.99 -15.44 13.04
C THR A 182 -11.25 -14.76 11.71
N ASP A 183 -11.01 -13.47 11.63
CA ASP A 183 -11.31 -12.64 10.49
C ASP A 183 -10.13 -11.76 10.09
N TRP A 184 -10.03 -11.47 8.81
CA TRP A 184 -8.96 -10.64 8.27
C TRP A 184 -9.50 -9.49 7.44
N ILE A 185 -9.07 -8.28 7.76
CA ILE A 185 -9.25 -7.13 6.88
C ILE A 185 -8.05 -7.07 5.93
N GLY A 186 -8.34 -6.80 4.67
CA GLY A 186 -7.33 -6.52 3.66
C GLY A 186 -7.40 -5.08 3.20
N VAL A 187 -6.30 -4.33 3.35
CA VAL A 187 -6.19 -2.95 2.88
C VAL A 187 -5.08 -2.79 1.86
N GLY A 188 -5.12 -1.70 1.14
CA GLY A 188 -4.18 -1.38 0.08
C GLY A 188 -4.74 -1.58 -1.32
N GLY A 189 -4.16 -0.84 -2.25
CA GLY A 189 -4.71 -0.72 -3.60
C GLY A 189 -4.73 -2.01 -4.41
N THR A 190 -3.85 -2.97 -4.14
CA THR A 190 -3.89 -4.30 -4.79
C THR A 190 -5.14 -5.05 -4.35
N ILE A 191 -5.42 -5.12 -3.05
CA ILE A 191 -6.54 -5.88 -2.49
C ILE A 191 -7.88 -5.29 -2.92
N THR A 192 -8.05 -3.98 -2.79
CA THR A 192 -9.30 -3.32 -3.17
C THR A 192 -9.58 -3.38 -4.68
N THR A 193 -8.53 -3.34 -5.50
CA THR A 193 -8.67 -3.54 -6.96
C THR A 193 -9.06 -4.98 -7.30
N LEU A 194 -8.44 -5.99 -6.66
CA LEU A 194 -8.82 -7.39 -6.85
C LEU A 194 -10.28 -7.64 -6.43
N ALA A 195 -10.72 -7.02 -5.35
CA ALA A 195 -12.13 -7.10 -4.91
C ALA A 195 -13.07 -6.51 -5.95
N ALA A 196 -12.78 -5.31 -6.47
CA ALA A 196 -13.57 -4.68 -7.52
C ALA A 196 -13.62 -5.53 -8.80
N LEU A 197 -12.46 -6.07 -9.24
CA LEU A 197 -12.38 -6.98 -10.39
C LEU A 197 -13.13 -8.30 -10.15
N SER A 198 -13.14 -8.80 -8.90
CA SER A 198 -13.89 -10.02 -8.57
C SER A 198 -15.40 -9.86 -8.73
N LEU A 199 -15.88 -8.63 -8.58
CA LEU A 199 -17.29 -8.25 -8.77
C LEU A 199 -17.60 -7.87 -10.22
N GLY A 200 -16.60 -7.84 -11.12
CA GLY A 200 -16.76 -7.43 -12.51
C GLY A 200 -16.98 -5.92 -12.69
N LEU A 201 -16.55 -5.11 -11.75
CA LEU A 201 -16.73 -3.66 -11.83
C LEU A 201 -15.76 -3.04 -12.84
N GLU A 202 -16.24 -2.05 -13.58
CA GLU A 202 -15.41 -1.18 -14.44
C GLU A 202 -15.08 0.15 -13.75
N GLU A 203 -15.94 0.59 -12.82
CA GLU A 203 -15.73 1.73 -11.95
C GLU A 203 -15.67 1.28 -10.49
N TYR A 204 -14.88 1.99 -9.68
CA TYR A 204 -14.70 1.63 -8.28
C TYR A 204 -15.94 1.99 -7.45
N ASP A 205 -16.62 0.99 -6.91
CA ASP A 205 -17.71 1.11 -5.95
C ASP A 205 -17.22 0.67 -4.56
N GLU A 206 -17.05 1.65 -3.68
CA GLU A 206 -16.54 1.44 -2.32
C GLU A 206 -17.46 0.50 -1.51
N HIS A 207 -18.78 0.74 -1.56
CA HIS A 207 -19.74 -0.05 -0.80
C HIS A 207 -19.77 -1.51 -1.28
N ALA A 208 -19.77 -1.74 -2.59
CA ALA A 208 -19.73 -3.08 -3.15
C ALA A 208 -18.43 -3.81 -2.77
N VAL A 209 -17.29 -3.12 -2.85
CA VAL A 209 -15.97 -3.66 -2.49
C VAL A 209 -15.92 -4.04 -1.01
N GLU A 210 -16.34 -3.15 -0.10
CA GLU A 210 -16.28 -3.40 1.35
C GLU A 210 -17.31 -4.43 1.83
N SER A 211 -18.40 -4.62 1.07
CA SER A 211 -19.42 -5.65 1.36
C SER A 211 -19.05 -7.04 0.86
N THR A 212 -17.94 -7.18 0.12
CA THR A 212 -17.54 -8.47 -0.45
C THR A 212 -16.61 -9.25 0.46
N LEU A 213 -16.56 -10.57 0.27
CA LEU A 213 -15.56 -11.46 0.87
C LEU A 213 -14.65 -11.98 -0.25
N LEU A 214 -13.37 -11.59 -0.20
CA LEU A 214 -12.40 -11.96 -1.22
C LEU A 214 -11.65 -13.22 -0.79
N THR A 215 -12.00 -14.38 -1.36
CA THR A 215 -11.36 -15.65 -1.01
C THR A 215 -10.00 -15.82 -1.69
N ARG A 216 -9.12 -16.61 -1.07
CA ARG A 216 -7.79 -16.90 -1.62
C ARG A 216 -7.89 -17.58 -2.99
N GLU A 217 -8.82 -18.51 -3.18
CA GLU A 217 -9.06 -19.18 -4.45
C GLU A 217 -9.47 -18.18 -5.54
N ARG A 218 -10.31 -17.21 -5.19
CA ARG A 218 -10.72 -16.15 -6.14
C ARG A 218 -9.54 -15.25 -6.51
N ILE A 219 -8.71 -14.90 -5.53
CA ILE A 219 -7.47 -14.12 -5.76
C ILE A 219 -6.53 -14.87 -6.70
N GLU A 220 -6.31 -16.17 -6.47
CA GLU A 220 -5.42 -16.98 -7.31
C GLU A 220 -5.93 -17.08 -8.75
N LEU A 221 -7.23 -17.31 -8.93
CA LEU A 221 -7.84 -17.33 -10.25
C LEU A 221 -7.70 -15.99 -10.99
N LEU A 222 -7.96 -14.87 -10.28
CA LEU A 222 -7.80 -13.53 -10.85
C LEU A 222 -6.35 -13.24 -11.22
N SER A 223 -5.40 -13.64 -10.38
CA SER A 223 -3.97 -13.44 -10.63
C SER A 223 -3.54 -14.07 -11.97
N LYS A 224 -3.94 -15.33 -12.20
CA LYS A 224 -3.66 -16.03 -13.46
C LYS A 224 -4.31 -15.35 -14.66
N LYS A 225 -5.60 -15.03 -14.56
CA LYS A 225 -6.33 -14.31 -15.62
C LYS A 225 -5.71 -12.95 -15.96
N LEU A 226 -5.31 -12.19 -14.95
CA LEU A 226 -4.64 -10.91 -15.15
C LEU A 226 -3.28 -11.07 -15.83
N HIS A 227 -2.52 -12.10 -15.48
CA HIS A 227 -1.27 -12.40 -16.16
C HIS A 227 -1.50 -12.79 -17.61
N GLU A 228 -2.39 -13.74 -17.88
CA GLU A 228 -2.75 -14.22 -19.24
C GLU A 228 -3.26 -13.10 -20.17
N ALA A 229 -4.00 -12.14 -19.61
CA ALA A 229 -4.49 -10.99 -20.38
C ALA A 229 -3.36 -10.11 -20.93
N GLY A 230 -2.19 -10.15 -20.32
CA GLY A 230 -1.04 -9.32 -20.72
C GLY A 230 -1.17 -7.84 -20.34
N ASP A 231 -0.05 -7.14 -20.33
CA ASP A 231 0.02 -5.75 -19.89
C ASP A 231 -0.81 -4.78 -20.76
N GLY A 232 -0.79 -4.99 -22.08
CA GLY A 232 -1.53 -4.16 -23.01
C GLY A 232 -3.05 -4.22 -22.85
N VAL A 233 -3.61 -5.32 -22.30
CA VAL A 233 -5.03 -5.42 -21.96
C VAL A 233 -5.30 -4.80 -20.60
N ARG A 234 -4.48 -5.12 -19.60
CA ARG A 234 -4.60 -4.58 -18.25
C ARG A 234 -4.55 -3.04 -18.23
N SER A 235 -3.64 -2.44 -19.00
CA SER A 235 -3.46 -0.98 -19.05
C SER A 235 -4.67 -0.21 -19.58
N ARG A 236 -5.56 -0.89 -20.32
CA ARG A 236 -6.80 -0.29 -20.85
C ARG A 236 -7.99 -0.43 -19.90
N HIS A 237 -7.89 -1.31 -18.89
CA HIS A 237 -8.96 -1.50 -17.93
C HIS A 237 -9.02 -0.29 -16.96
N PRO A 238 -10.18 0.37 -16.78
CA PRO A 238 -10.29 1.60 -15.99
C PRO A 238 -9.71 1.48 -14.57
N LEU A 239 -9.96 0.37 -13.89
CA LEU A 239 -9.45 0.11 -12.54
C LEU A 239 -7.94 -0.19 -12.49
N LEU A 240 -7.30 -0.50 -13.62
CA LEU A 240 -5.91 -0.93 -13.68
C LEU A 240 -4.96 0.10 -14.31
N THR A 241 -5.45 1.16 -14.92
CA THR A 241 -4.62 2.17 -15.64
C THR A 241 -3.39 2.63 -14.87
N LYS A 242 -3.47 2.77 -13.54
CA LYS A 242 -2.38 3.25 -12.68
C LYS A 242 -1.61 2.14 -11.96
N ARG A 243 -1.95 0.86 -12.22
CA ARG A 243 -1.34 -0.28 -11.51
C ARG A 243 -1.28 -1.57 -12.34
N HIS A 244 -1.49 -1.46 -13.66
CA HIS A 244 -1.50 -2.60 -14.57
C HIS A 244 -0.23 -3.44 -14.48
N ASP A 245 0.89 -2.82 -14.22
CA ASP A 245 2.23 -3.41 -14.14
C ASP A 245 2.55 -4.03 -12.76
N VAL A 246 1.94 -3.55 -11.69
CA VAL A 246 2.18 -4.02 -10.32
C VAL A 246 1.10 -4.94 -9.78
N ILE A 247 -0.05 -5.09 -10.46
CA ILE A 247 -1.19 -5.84 -9.92
C ILE A 247 -0.88 -7.33 -9.78
N VAL A 248 -0.26 -7.96 -10.79
CA VAL A 248 0.09 -9.38 -10.76
C VAL A 248 1.20 -9.64 -9.72
N PRO A 249 2.36 -8.93 -9.75
CA PRO A 249 3.38 -9.07 -8.71
C PRO A 249 2.85 -8.84 -7.30
N GLY A 250 2.02 -7.81 -7.10
CA GLY A 250 1.40 -7.52 -5.80
C GLY A 250 0.46 -8.64 -5.34
N THR A 251 -0.29 -9.24 -6.27
CA THR A 251 -1.16 -10.37 -5.94
C THR A 251 -0.35 -11.59 -5.49
N LEU A 252 0.83 -11.83 -6.07
CA LEU A 252 1.71 -12.93 -5.65
C LEU A 252 2.22 -12.73 -4.21
N VAL A 253 2.56 -11.50 -3.81
CA VAL A 253 2.90 -11.19 -2.41
C VAL A 253 1.72 -11.47 -1.48
N LEU A 254 0.51 -11.04 -1.87
CA LEU A 254 -0.71 -11.30 -1.10
C LEU A 254 -0.95 -12.79 -0.91
N LEU A 255 -0.84 -13.58 -1.97
CA LEU A 255 -1.01 -15.05 -1.93
C LEU A 255 0.03 -15.70 -1.02
N TYR A 256 1.30 -15.27 -1.06
CA TYR A 256 2.34 -15.74 -0.15
C TYR A 256 1.98 -15.48 1.31
N ALA A 257 1.60 -14.26 1.64
CA ALA A 257 1.23 -13.86 2.99
C ALA A 257 -0.01 -14.60 3.50
N MET A 258 -1.05 -14.73 2.66
CA MET A 258 -2.27 -15.50 2.99
C MET A 258 -1.97 -16.97 3.21
N GLN A 259 -1.12 -17.58 2.39
CA GLN A 259 -0.73 -18.98 2.53
C GLN A 259 0.02 -19.21 3.84
N GLY A 260 1.00 -18.37 4.16
CA GLY A 260 1.80 -18.49 5.38
C GLY A 260 1.00 -18.32 6.67
N MET A 261 0.01 -17.41 6.68
CA MET A 261 -0.89 -17.17 7.81
C MET A 261 -2.12 -18.09 7.83
N GLY A 262 -2.32 -18.95 6.82
CA GLY A 262 -3.52 -19.77 6.71
C GLY A 262 -4.80 -18.97 6.43
N ILE A 263 -4.70 -17.76 5.90
CA ILE A 263 -5.84 -16.90 5.59
C ILE A 263 -6.61 -17.48 4.40
N ARG A 264 -7.90 -17.70 4.58
CA ARG A 264 -8.77 -18.22 3.52
C ARG A 264 -9.52 -17.12 2.77
N ALA A 265 -9.87 -16.06 3.47
CA ALA A 265 -10.60 -14.93 2.90
C ALA A 265 -10.24 -13.62 3.61
N LEU A 266 -10.49 -12.51 2.93
CA LEU A 266 -10.29 -11.15 3.42
C LEU A 266 -11.57 -10.33 3.26
N HIS A 267 -11.84 -9.46 4.22
CA HIS A 267 -12.78 -8.35 4.07
C HIS A 267 -12.00 -7.14 3.53
N PRO A 268 -12.16 -6.77 2.26
CA PRO A 268 -11.46 -5.61 1.71
C PRO A 268 -11.93 -4.32 2.35
N SER A 269 -11.02 -3.40 2.65
CA SER A 269 -11.37 -2.09 3.16
C SER A 269 -10.52 -1.00 2.49
N LYS A 270 -11.14 0.16 2.30
CA LYS A 270 -10.47 1.39 1.86
C LYS A 270 -9.86 2.14 3.03
N ALA A 271 -10.44 1.98 4.22
CA ALA A 271 -9.97 2.62 5.43
C ALA A 271 -8.69 1.95 5.91
N ASP A 272 -7.61 2.71 5.88
CA ASP A 272 -6.25 2.23 6.10
C ASP A 272 -5.43 3.17 7.01
N GLY A 273 -4.10 3.08 6.93
CA GLY A 273 -3.20 3.92 7.71
C GLY A 273 -3.40 5.42 7.54
N LEU A 274 -3.85 5.88 6.38
CA LEU A 274 -4.15 7.29 6.13
C LEU A 274 -5.33 7.77 6.99
N ASP A 275 -6.38 6.95 7.14
CA ASP A 275 -7.51 7.24 8.03
C ASP A 275 -7.09 7.26 9.49
N GLY A 276 -6.28 6.29 9.89
CA GLY A 276 -5.74 6.21 11.24
C GLY A 276 -4.87 7.42 11.58
N TYR A 277 -3.99 7.80 10.68
CA TYR A 277 -3.15 8.98 10.87
C TYR A 277 -3.97 10.27 10.88
N TYR A 278 -4.99 10.40 10.04
CA TYR A 278 -5.92 11.53 10.06
C TYR A 278 -6.62 11.67 11.41
N LYS A 279 -7.16 10.57 11.97
CA LYS A 279 -7.75 10.55 13.30
C LYS A 279 -6.74 11.02 14.36
N TYR A 280 -5.51 10.50 14.29
CA TYR A 280 -4.44 10.86 15.21
C TYR A 280 -4.10 12.36 15.19
N ILE A 281 -3.86 12.94 14.02
CA ILE A 281 -3.53 14.38 13.92
C ILE A 281 -4.69 15.25 14.38
N CYS A 282 -5.94 14.86 14.13
CA CYS A 282 -7.11 15.61 14.58
C CYS A 282 -7.23 15.64 16.10
N GLN A 283 -6.79 14.60 16.80
CA GLN A 283 -6.88 14.49 18.25
C GLN A 283 -5.68 15.11 18.96
N ASN A 284 -4.48 15.06 18.38
CA ASN A 284 -3.23 15.31 19.11
C ASN A 284 -2.45 16.54 18.64
N MET A 285 -2.83 17.18 17.55
CA MET A 285 -2.15 18.34 16.99
C MET A 285 -3.13 19.50 16.77
#